data_ab455c5d328952d15f1fcb640907346b
#
_entry.id   ab455c5d328952d15f1fcb640907346b
#
_cell.length_a   1.000
_cell.length_b   1.000
_cell.length_c   1.000
_cell.angle_alpha   90.00
_cell.angle_beta   90.00
_cell.angle_gamma   90.00
#
_symmetry.space_group_name_H-M   'P 1'
#
loop_
_entity.id
_entity.type
_entity.pdbx_description
1 polymer ?
#
loop_
_entity_poly.entity_id
_entity_poly.type
_entity_poly.pdbx_seq_one_letter_code
_entity_poly.pdbx_strand_id
1 'polypeptide(L)'
;GLWGQSTWGTARPTTVEVDAVNWTADMYGEDVIACRYQGGVYIWDTSVNKASMLPMVNLLDYDRSTGNFSRGVNANKVPTKNGLALVSTPDRHLCVFGTETTIGTSSTYDPMLIRFSDQETITDFVITADNTAGSQRLSDGTEIRAAVRSKGQIVVLTDTSAHSMQFIGPPYTFGFQQLGSQCGVVGQRAAVVVDGVVYW
;
A
#
# COMPACT_ATOMS: atom_id res chain seq x y z
N GLY A 1 -19.14 13.65 12.00
CA GLY A 1 -20.10 14.70 12.27
C GLY A 1 -19.61 15.60 13.42
N LEU A 2 -19.90 16.87 13.35
CA LEU A 2 -19.50 17.83 14.38
C LEU A 2 -20.27 17.55 15.68
N TRP A 3 -19.60 17.66 16.81
CA TRP A 3 -20.21 17.56 18.14
C TRP A 3 -21.24 18.69 18.33
N GLY A 4 -22.44 18.34 18.81
CA GLY A 4 -23.44 19.34 19.16
C GLY A 4 -24.42 19.76 18.06
N GLN A 5 -24.47 19.08 16.92
CA GLN A 5 -25.36 19.44 15.80
C GLN A 5 -26.74 18.77 15.81
N SER A 6 -27.12 18.02 16.83
CA SER A 6 -28.47 17.47 16.96
C SER A 6 -29.01 17.64 18.36
N THR A 7 -30.31 17.90 18.49
CA THR A 7 -31.01 17.95 19.77
C THR A 7 -31.06 16.56 20.42
N TRP A 8 -30.93 16.52 21.75
CA TRP A 8 -31.08 15.30 22.54
C TRP A 8 -32.42 14.61 22.24
N GLY A 9 -32.36 13.29 21.95
CA GLY A 9 -33.54 12.48 21.69
C GLY A 9 -34.00 12.41 20.23
N THR A 10 -33.30 13.09 19.30
CA THR A 10 -33.61 13.01 17.87
C THR A 10 -32.59 12.08 17.18
N ALA A 11 -33.06 10.99 16.55
CA ALA A 11 -32.21 10.15 15.74
C ALA A 11 -31.63 10.98 14.56
N ARG A 12 -30.35 10.84 14.29
CA ARG A 12 -29.73 11.49 13.12
C ARG A 12 -30.41 10.98 11.85
N PRO A 13 -30.79 11.88 10.93
CA PRO A 13 -31.45 11.49 9.67
C PRO A 13 -30.54 10.69 8.72
N THR A 14 -29.25 10.64 8.97
CA THR A 14 -28.27 9.82 8.24
C THR A 14 -27.32 9.17 9.22
N THR A 15 -27.49 7.91 9.49
CA THR A 15 -26.45 7.05 10.09
C THR A 15 -25.36 6.87 9.02
N VAL A 16 -24.31 7.64 9.12
CA VAL A 16 -23.07 7.28 8.44
C VAL A 16 -22.49 6.15 9.28
N GLU A 17 -22.67 4.91 8.87
CA GLU A 17 -21.85 3.80 9.35
C GLU A 17 -20.41 4.14 9.01
N VAL A 18 -19.63 4.46 10.03
CA VAL A 18 -18.18 4.62 9.86
C VAL A 18 -17.60 3.23 10.06
N ASP A 19 -17.38 2.53 8.95
CA ASP A 19 -16.64 1.28 8.96
C ASP A 19 -15.27 1.50 9.60
N ALA A 20 -14.85 0.57 10.44
CA ALA A 20 -13.52 0.59 11.01
C ALA A 20 -12.49 0.47 9.87
N VAL A 21 -11.73 1.52 9.66
CA VAL A 21 -10.72 1.57 8.59
C VAL A 21 -9.37 1.15 9.14
N ASN A 22 -8.80 0.10 8.55
CA ASN A 22 -7.44 -0.32 8.85
C ASN A 22 -6.43 0.53 8.07
N TRP A 23 -5.30 0.80 8.72
CA TRP A 23 -4.15 1.47 8.15
C TRP A 23 -2.92 0.59 8.26
N THR A 24 -2.12 0.54 7.22
CA THR A 24 -0.74 0.04 7.27
C THR A 24 0.21 1.22 7.19
N ALA A 25 1.31 1.14 7.90
CA ALA A 25 2.34 2.18 7.88
C ALA A 25 3.72 1.55 7.75
N ASP A 26 4.60 2.22 7.05
CA ASP A 26 5.98 1.80 6.84
C ASP A 26 6.89 3.02 6.66
N MET A 27 8.20 2.81 6.71
CA MET A 27 9.21 3.85 6.57
C MET A 27 9.82 3.83 5.17
N TYR A 28 9.93 4.99 4.56
CA TYR A 28 10.68 5.21 3.32
C TYR A 28 11.87 6.15 3.62
N GLY A 29 12.95 5.57 4.12
CA GLY A 29 14.04 6.35 4.68
C GLY A 29 13.61 7.03 5.97
N GLU A 30 13.61 8.36 6.01
CA GLU A 30 13.13 9.15 7.14
C GLU A 30 11.63 9.48 7.07
N ASP A 31 11.01 9.24 5.92
CA ASP A 31 9.60 9.57 5.66
C ASP A 31 8.68 8.42 6.06
N VAL A 32 7.44 8.75 6.43
CA VAL A 32 6.43 7.77 6.78
C VAL A 32 5.43 7.62 5.63
N ILE A 33 5.27 6.38 5.19
CA ILE A 33 4.22 6.00 4.23
C ILE A 33 3.07 5.36 5.01
N ALA A 34 1.85 5.74 4.73
CA ALA A 34 0.66 5.11 5.28
C ALA A 34 -0.34 4.79 4.17
N CYS A 35 -0.91 3.58 4.22
CA CYS A 35 -1.93 3.15 3.29
C CYS A 35 -3.24 2.89 4.04
N ARG A 36 -4.32 3.49 3.56
CA ARG A 36 -5.67 3.19 4.01
C ARG A 36 -6.18 1.96 3.28
N TYR A 37 -6.72 0.99 4.01
CA TYR A 37 -7.36 -0.18 3.40
C TYR A 37 -8.46 0.24 2.42
N GLN A 38 -8.40 -0.27 1.21
CA GLN A 38 -9.24 0.11 0.07
C GLN A 38 -9.26 1.61 -0.22
N GLY A 39 -8.12 2.28 -0.01
CA GLY A 39 -7.96 3.71 -0.24
C GLY A 39 -6.59 4.10 -0.76
N GLY A 40 -6.28 5.38 -0.67
CA GLY A 40 -5.02 5.93 -1.15
C GLY A 40 -3.84 5.63 -0.24
N VAL A 41 -2.65 5.87 -0.77
CA VAL A 41 -1.39 5.89 -0.04
C VAL A 41 -1.02 7.33 0.26
N TYR A 42 -0.50 7.58 1.46
CA TYR A 42 -0.15 8.89 1.98
C TYR A 42 1.32 8.92 2.39
N ILE A 43 1.94 10.08 2.27
CA ILE A 43 3.30 10.33 2.76
C ILE A 43 3.29 11.43 3.82
N TRP A 44 4.10 11.26 4.85
CA TRP A 44 4.53 12.30 5.75
C TRP A 44 6.01 12.55 5.51
N ASP A 45 6.32 13.61 4.77
CA ASP A 45 7.67 14.01 4.42
C ASP A 45 8.29 14.77 5.59
N THR A 46 9.33 14.21 6.18
CA THR A 46 10.00 14.77 7.36
C THR A 46 10.68 16.10 7.06
N SER A 47 11.14 16.31 5.84
CA SER A 47 11.84 17.54 5.44
C SER A 47 10.90 18.76 5.44
N VAL A 48 9.62 18.55 5.12
CA VAL A 48 8.58 19.59 5.03
C VAL A 48 7.67 19.60 6.25
N ASN A 49 7.18 18.43 6.65
CA ASN A 49 6.10 18.33 7.64
C ASN A 49 6.61 18.47 9.09
N LYS A 50 7.87 18.10 9.36
CA LYS A 50 8.45 18.16 10.70
C LYS A 50 8.52 19.58 11.26
N ALA A 51 8.89 20.55 10.45
CA ALA A 51 9.00 21.95 10.89
C ALA A 51 7.63 22.63 11.01
N SER A 52 6.65 22.22 10.21
CA SER A 52 5.36 22.91 10.05
C SER A 52 4.17 22.13 10.66
N MET A 53 4.39 20.92 11.21
CA MET A 53 3.34 20.03 11.74
C MET A 53 2.20 19.80 10.73
N LEU A 54 2.53 19.71 9.45
CA LEU A 54 1.55 19.50 8.38
C LEU A 54 1.03 18.05 8.38
N PRO A 55 -0.22 17.83 7.95
CA PRO A 55 -0.77 16.50 7.81
C PRO A 55 -0.09 15.71 6.69
N MET A 56 -0.24 14.39 6.70
CA MET A 56 0.17 13.54 5.59
C MET A 56 -0.53 13.94 4.29
N VAL A 57 0.22 13.87 3.18
CA VAL A 57 -0.28 14.17 1.83
C VAL A 57 -0.55 12.87 1.08
N ASN A 58 -1.67 12.79 0.35
CA ASN A 58 -1.92 11.67 -0.54
C ASN A 58 -0.88 11.68 -1.68
N LEU A 59 -0.31 10.53 -2.01
CA LEU A 59 0.69 10.43 -3.08
C LEU A 59 0.18 10.92 -4.45
N LEU A 60 -1.14 10.92 -4.69
CA LEU A 60 -1.74 11.53 -5.88
C LEU A 60 -1.44 13.03 -5.98
N ASP A 61 -1.34 13.68 -4.84
CA ASP A 61 -1.20 15.14 -4.70
C ASP A 61 0.19 15.55 -4.19
N TYR A 62 1.10 14.59 -4.00
CA TYR A 62 2.44 14.86 -3.49
C TYR A 62 3.40 15.24 -4.60
N ASP A 63 3.89 16.46 -4.58
CA ASP A 63 4.93 16.93 -5.47
C ASP A 63 6.30 16.67 -4.84
N ARG A 64 6.99 15.64 -5.33
CA ARG A 64 8.31 15.25 -4.82
C ARG A 64 9.39 16.33 -4.99
N SER A 65 9.25 17.21 -6.00
CA SER A 65 10.24 18.27 -6.27
C SER A 65 10.24 19.36 -5.21
N THR A 66 9.09 19.59 -4.59
CA THR A 66 8.88 20.62 -3.58
C THR A 66 8.57 20.07 -2.19
N GLY A 67 8.25 18.76 -2.08
CA GLY A 67 7.76 18.14 -0.85
C GLY A 67 6.35 18.58 -0.45
N ASN A 68 5.65 19.32 -1.30
CA ASN A 68 4.40 19.99 -0.99
C ASN A 68 3.18 19.32 -1.66
N PHE A 69 2.01 19.81 -1.26
CA PHE A 69 0.75 19.46 -1.89
C PHE A 69 0.61 20.15 -3.26
N SER A 70 0.38 19.34 -4.31
CA SER A 70 0.02 19.78 -5.65
C SER A 70 -1.06 18.89 -6.22
N ARG A 71 -2.30 19.37 -6.25
CA ARG A 71 -3.49 18.58 -6.55
C ARG A 71 -3.39 17.80 -7.86
N GLY A 72 -3.48 16.48 -7.79
CA GLY A 72 -3.55 15.60 -8.94
C GLY A 72 -2.27 15.48 -9.76
N VAL A 73 -1.13 15.94 -9.25
CA VAL A 73 0.16 15.89 -9.96
C VAL A 73 0.55 14.48 -10.41
N ASN A 74 0.15 13.46 -9.62
CA ASN A 74 0.41 12.06 -9.90
C ASN A 74 -0.86 11.24 -10.21
N ALA A 75 -1.96 11.87 -10.62
CA ALA A 75 -3.27 11.21 -10.78
C ALA A 75 -3.25 9.99 -11.74
N ASN A 76 -2.36 9.99 -12.74
CA ASN A 76 -2.20 8.90 -13.70
C ASN A 76 -0.97 8.01 -13.41
N LYS A 77 -0.30 8.22 -12.29
CA LYS A 77 0.95 7.52 -11.94
C LYS A 77 0.84 6.69 -10.67
N VAL A 78 -0.08 7.05 -9.77
CA VAL A 78 -0.27 6.40 -8.47
C VAL A 78 -1.66 5.78 -8.41
N PRO A 79 -1.78 4.51 -7.95
CA PRO A 79 -3.08 3.87 -7.75
C PRO A 79 -3.89 4.56 -6.64
N THR A 80 -5.19 4.74 -6.87
CA THR A 80 -6.09 5.42 -5.93
C THR A 80 -6.69 4.51 -4.86
N LYS A 81 -6.75 3.19 -5.16
CA LYS A 81 -7.35 2.19 -4.27
C LYS A 81 -6.39 1.02 -4.05
N ASN A 82 -5.97 0.84 -2.80
CA ASN A 82 -4.98 -0.16 -2.41
C ASN A 82 -5.42 -0.87 -1.12
N GLY A 83 -5.08 -2.14 -0.95
CA GLY A 83 -5.36 -2.90 0.27
C GLY A 83 -4.36 -2.59 1.37
N LEU A 84 -3.07 -2.68 1.07
CA LEU A 84 -1.97 -2.35 1.97
C LEU A 84 -0.73 -1.88 1.17
N ALA A 85 0.19 -1.22 1.84
CA ALA A 85 1.45 -0.79 1.27
C ALA A 85 2.63 -1.17 2.17
N LEU A 86 3.77 -1.46 1.54
CA LEU A 86 5.02 -1.80 2.22
C LEU A 86 6.19 -1.37 1.35
N VAL A 87 7.26 -0.89 1.98
CA VAL A 87 8.49 -0.51 1.28
C VAL A 87 9.43 -1.72 1.22
N SER A 88 9.86 -2.07 0.02
CA SER A 88 10.89 -3.10 -0.17
C SER A 88 12.26 -2.57 0.20
N THR A 89 13.02 -3.36 0.96
CA THR A 89 14.41 -3.03 1.34
C THR A 89 15.32 -4.20 0.97
N PRO A 90 16.52 -3.93 0.43
CA PRO A 90 17.24 -2.65 0.32
C PRO A 90 16.95 -1.82 -0.95
N ASP A 91 16.18 -2.34 -1.89
CA ASP A 91 15.95 -1.81 -3.23
C ASP A 91 15.03 -0.58 -3.29
N ARG A 92 14.35 -0.26 -2.19
CA ARG A 92 13.52 0.95 -2.00
C ARG A 92 12.43 1.16 -3.06
N HIS A 93 11.69 0.09 -3.37
CA HIS A 93 10.44 0.18 -4.10
C HIS A 93 9.27 0.33 -3.11
N LEU A 94 8.29 1.15 -3.46
CA LEU A 94 7.01 1.14 -2.76
C LEU A 94 6.12 0.08 -3.40
N CYS A 95 5.79 -0.95 -2.63
CA CYS A 95 4.91 -2.03 -3.07
C CYS A 95 3.51 -1.82 -2.51
N VAL A 96 2.49 -1.95 -3.35
CA VAL A 96 1.08 -1.92 -2.98
C VAL A 96 0.43 -3.26 -3.33
N PHE A 97 -0.38 -3.78 -2.42
CA PHE A 97 -0.98 -5.10 -2.49
C PHE A 97 -2.50 -4.99 -2.49
N GLY A 98 -3.17 -5.71 -3.39
CA GLY A 98 -4.57 -5.47 -3.70
C GLY A 98 -4.75 -4.07 -4.27
N THR A 99 -4.69 -3.91 -5.58
CA THR A 99 -4.68 -2.58 -6.21
C THR A 99 -5.40 -2.57 -7.55
N GLU A 100 -5.45 -1.42 -8.19
CA GLU A 100 -6.11 -1.23 -9.48
C GLU A 100 -5.35 -1.88 -10.64
N THR A 101 -6.05 -2.52 -11.56
CA THR A 101 -5.47 -3.00 -12.83
C THR A 101 -5.17 -1.83 -13.77
N THR A 102 -5.98 -0.77 -13.72
CA THR A 102 -5.75 0.49 -14.44
C THR A 102 -5.54 1.60 -13.43
N ILE A 103 -4.34 2.17 -13.38
CA ILE A 103 -3.98 3.23 -12.44
C ILE A 103 -4.95 4.41 -12.58
N GLY A 104 -5.43 4.93 -11.45
CA GLY A 104 -6.36 6.04 -11.37
C GLY A 104 -7.83 5.66 -11.60
N THR A 105 -8.13 4.36 -11.73
CA THR A 105 -9.50 3.87 -11.96
C THR A 105 -9.91 2.89 -10.86
N SER A 106 -10.46 3.40 -9.76
CA SER A 106 -10.79 2.63 -8.54
C SER A 106 -11.80 1.48 -8.77
N SER A 107 -12.60 1.53 -9.85
CA SER A 107 -13.51 0.45 -10.24
C SER A 107 -12.79 -0.79 -10.79
N THR A 108 -11.50 -0.67 -11.16
CA THR A 108 -10.67 -1.77 -11.66
C THR A 108 -9.86 -2.44 -10.55
N TYR A 109 -10.24 -2.26 -9.30
CA TYR A 109 -9.58 -2.87 -8.14
C TYR A 109 -9.58 -4.39 -8.23
N ASP A 110 -8.39 -4.98 -8.17
CA ASP A 110 -8.16 -6.43 -8.06
C ASP A 110 -7.45 -6.73 -6.72
N PRO A 111 -8.10 -7.44 -5.80
CA PRO A 111 -7.54 -7.74 -4.49
C PRO A 111 -6.32 -8.67 -4.52
N MET A 112 -6.03 -9.31 -5.66
CA MET A 112 -4.88 -10.21 -5.86
C MET A 112 -3.73 -9.58 -6.65
N LEU A 113 -3.88 -8.33 -7.10
CA LEU A 113 -2.86 -7.63 -7.86
C LEU A 113 -1.86 -6.94 -6.94
N ILE A 114 -0.58 -7.12 -7.23
CA ILE A 114 0.54 -6.41 -6.60
C ILE A 114 1.08 -5.43 -7.64
N ARG A 115 1.36 -4.20 -7.23
CA ARG A 115 2.17 -3.25 -8.00
C ARG A 115 3.35 -2.77 -7.18
N PHE A 116 4.43 -2.47 -7.83
CA PHE A 116 5.59 -1.82 -7.23
C PHE A 116 6.00 -0.62 -8.08
N SER A 117 6.40 0.42 -7.38
CA SER A 117 6.84 1.68 -7.99
C SER A 117 8.19 1.49 -8.69
N ASP A 118 8.61 2.48 -9.43
CA ASP A 118 10.01 2.59 -9.87
C ASP A 118 10.95 2.72 -8.66
N GLN A 119 12.17 2.25 -8.82
CA GLN A 119 13.18 2.26 -7.77
C GLN A 119 13.43 3.68 -7.27
N GLU A 120 13.49 3.85 -5.94
CA GLU A 120 13.66 5.14 -5.27
C GLU A 120 12.61 6.21 -5.64
N THR A 121 11.49 5.81 -6.25
CA THR A 121 10.42 6.71 -6.65
C THR A 121 9.08 6.18 -6.17
N ILE A 122 8.49 6.83 -5.17
CA ILE A 122 7.21 6.42 -4.57
C ILE A 122 5.98 6.89 -5.35
N THR A 123 6.15 7.76 -6.33
CA THR A 123 5.06 8.41 -7.08
C THR A 123 4.94 7.92 -8.52
N ASP A 124 5.69 6.89 -8.93
CA ASP A 124 5.63 6.36 -10.29
C ASP A 124 5.44 4.84 -10.30
N PHE A 125 4.22 4.41 -10.63
CA PHE A 125 3.81 3.02 -10.82
C PHE A 125 3.52 2.68 -12.27
N VAL A 126 3.80 3.61 -13.19
CA VAL A 126 3.59 3.39 -14.64
C VAL A 126 4.73 2.54 -15.17
N ILE A 127 4.37 1.41 -15.78
CA ILE A 127 5.35 0.47 -16.33
C ILE A 127 5.82 1.01 -17.68
N THR A 128 7.14 1.23 -17.81
CA THR A 128 7.80 1.67 -19.03
C THR A 128 8.99 0.76 -19.33
N ALA A 129 9.56 0.88 -20.54
CA ALA A 129 10.74 0.09 -20.90
C ALA A 129 12.01 0.48 -20.13
N ASP A 130 12.03 1.72 -19.59
CA ASP A 130 13.23 2.33 -18.99
C ASP A 130 13.20 2.37 -17.46
N ASN A 131 12.10 1.91 -16.83
CA ASN A 131 11.96 1.90 -15.37
C ASN A 131 11.80 0.50 -14.80
N THR A 132 11.87 0.40 -13.48
CA THR A 132 11.76 -0.85 -12.73
C THR A 132 10.37 -1.10 -12.16
N ALA A 133 9.40 -0.20 -12.44
CA ALA A 133 8.01 -0.37 -12.03
C ALA A 133 7.38 -1.61 -12.67
N GLY A 134 6.51 -2.27 -11.94
CA GLY A 134 5.87 -3.46 -12.46
C GLY A 134 4.62 -3.86 -11.70
N SER A 135 4.03 -4.96 -12.16
CA SER A 135 2.87 -5.55 -11.50
C SER A 135 2.85 -7.06 -11.67
N GLN A 136 2.31 -7.76 -10.68
CA GLN A 136 2.10 -9.20 -10.69
C GLN A 136 0.79 -9.54 -10.01
N ARG A 137 -0.04 -10.33 -10.66
CA ARG A 137 -1.24 -10.91 -10.06
C ARG A 137 -0.92 -12.27 -9.48
N LEU A 138 -1.28 -12.51 -8.23
CA LEU A 138 -1.19 -13.84 -7.62
C LEU A 138 -2.33 -14.73 -8.12
N SER A 139 -2.07 -16.02 -8.25
CA SER A 139 -3.02 -16.99 -8.83
C SER A 139 -3.83 -17.78 -7.80
N ASP A 140 -3.37 -17.85 -6.54
CA ASP A 140 -3.98 -18.67 -5.49
C ASP A 140 -4.46 -17.79 -4.34
N GLY A 141 -5.78 -17.77 -4.15
CA GLY A 141 -6.49 -16.95 -3.19
C GLY A 141 -7.55 -16.05 -3.83
N THR A 142 -8.25 -15.32 -2.98
CA THR A 142 -9.25 -14.33 -3.40
C THR A 142 -8.85 -12.90 -3.03
N GLU A 143 -8.04 -12.74 -1.98
CA GLU A 143 -7.58 -11.44 -1.51
C GLU A 143 -6.22 -11.54 -0.82
N ILE A 144 -5.33 -10.59 -1.08
CA ILE A 144 -4.11 -10.42 -0.31
C ILE A 144 -4.47 -9.76 1.03
N ARG A 145 -4.21 -10.49 2.12
CA ARG A 145 -4.56 -10.05 3.48
C ARG A 145 -3.42 -9.38 4.21
N ALA A 146 -2.20 -9.90 4.07
CA ALA A 146 -1.03 -9.36 4.76
C ALA A 146 0.23 -9.45 3.90
N ALA A 147 1.17 -8.56 4.15
CA ALA A 147 2.52 -8.64 3.64
C ALA A 147 3.50 -8.25 4.73
N VAL A 148 4.56 -9.03 4.91
CA VAL A 148 5.58 -8.81 5.93
C VAL A 148 6.99 -9.02 5.37
N ARG A 149 7.94 -8.19 5.79
CA ARG A 149 9.35 -8.35 5.39
C ARG A 149 10.05 -9.41 6.24
N SER A 150 10.76 -10.31 5.59
CA SER A 150 11.61 -11.32 6.26
C SER A 150 12.85 -11.63 5.44
N LYS A 151 14.03 -11.46 6.04
CA LYS A 151 15.34 -11.91 5.49
C LYS A 151 15.54 -11.68 3.98
N GLY A 152 15.36 -10.42 3.51
CA GLY A 152 15.59 -10.05 2.11
C GLY A 152 14.45 -10.42 1.14
N GLN A 153 13.30 -10.81 1.65
CA GLN A 153 12.08 -11.07 0.88
C GLN A 153 10.85 -10.49 1.58
N ILE A 154 9.79 -10.33 0.83
CA ILE A 154 8.46 -10.00 1.34
C ILE A 154 7.64 -11.28 1.28
N VAL A 155 7.08 -11.71 2.41
CA VAL A 155 6.11 -12.79 2.45
C VAL A 155 4.73 -12.18 2.30
N VAL A 156 4.04 -12.56 1.24
CA VAL A 156 2.68 -12.12 0.91
C VAL A 156 1.71 -13.23 1.26
N LEU A 157 0.77 -12.92 2.12
CA LEU A 157 -0.23 -13.87 2.61
C LEU A 157 -1.59 -13.52 2.03
N THR A 158 -2.20 -14.50 1.37
CA THR A 158 -3.59 -14.41 0.91
C THR A 158 -4.53 -15.03 1.95
N ASP A 159 -5.80 -15.06 1.65
CA ASP A 159 -6.80 -15.80 2.43
C ASP A 159 -6.62 -17.33 2.38
N THR A 160 -5.84 -17.86 1.42
CA THR A 160 -5.65 -19.32 1.24
C THR A 160 -4.20 -19.76 1.14
N SER A 161 -3.27 -18.87 0.76
CA SER A 161 -1.90 -19.24 0.38
C SER A 161 -0.85 -18.24 0.88
N ALA A 162 0.41 -18.68 0.85
CA ALA A 162 1.58 -17.87 1.15
C ALA A 162 2.50 -17.81 -0.07
N HIS A 163 3.00 -16.62 -0.37
CA HIS A 163 3.92 -16.38 -1.47
C HIS A 163 5.15 -15.61 -0.99
N SER A 164 6.29 -15.85 -1.61
CA SER A 164 7.46 -14.99 -1.46
C SER A 164 7.58 -14.05 -2.64
N MET A 165 7.93 -12.81 -2.37
CA MET A 165 8.28 -11.79 -3.32
C MET A 165 9.70 -11.33 -2.99
N GLN A 166 10.63 -11.54 -3.92
CA GLN A 166 12.04 -11.26 -3.73
C GLN A 166 12.56 -10.37 -4.84
N PHE A 167 13.36 -9.37 -4.50
CA PHE A 167 14.07 -8.56 -5.48
C PHE A 167 15.14 -9.41 -6.19
N ILE A 168 15.04 -9.51 -7.51
CA ILE A 168 15.96 -10.28 -8.35
C ILE A 168 16.71 -9.41 -9.36
N GLY A 169 16.32 -8.13 -9.46
CA GLY A 169 16.92 -7.19 -10.40
C GLY A 169 16.44 -7.35 -11.85
N PRO A 170 16.96 -6.50 -12.76
CA PRO A 170 16.55 -6.53 -14.15
C PRO A 170 16.77 -7.91 -14.80
N PRO A 171 15.90 -8.34 -15.74
CA PRO A 171 14.79 -7.55 -16.32
C PRO A 171 13.47 -7.64 -15.56
N TYR A 172 13.34 -8.43 -14.51
CA TYR A 172 12.05 -8.73 -13.88
C TYR A 172 11.80 -8.02 -12.55
N THR A 173 12.70 -7.22 -12.05
CA THR A 173 12.64 -6.50 -10.77
C THR A 173 12.36 -7.42 -9.57
N PHE A 174 11.18 -8.06 -9.51
CA PHE A 174 10.79 -9.00 -8.46
C PHE A 174 10.45 -10.39 -9.02
N GLY A 175 10.92 -11.42 -8.31
CA GLY A 175 10.53 -12.80 -8.49
C GLY A 175 9.44 -13.19 -7.48
N PHE A 176 8.48 -13.99 -7.92
CA PHE A 176 7.38 -14.48 -7.10
C PHE A 176 7.38 -16.00 -7.05
N GLN A 177 7.25 -16.56 -5.85
CA GLN A 177 7.18 -18.00 -5.64
C GLN A 177 6.11 -18.32 -4.61
N GLN A 178 5.26 -19.30 -4.89
CA GLN A 178 4.33 -19.83 -3.91
C GLN A 178 5.09 -20.68 -2.90
N LEU A 179 4.93 -20.39 -1.61
CA LEU A 179 5.53 -21.10 -0.50
C LEU A 179 4.64 -22.22 0.03
N GLY A 180 3.32 -22.01 -0.03
CA GLY A 180 2.35 -22.98 0.47
C GLY A 180 0.93 -22.64 0.03
N SER A 181 0.08 -23.65 0.08
CA SER A 181 -1.36 -23.55 -0.12
C SER A 181 -2.09 -24.01 1.15
N GLN A 182 -3.36 -23.60 1.31
CA GLN A 182 -4.18 -23.88 2.49
C GLN A 182 -3.56 -23.39 3.81
N CYS A 183 -2.78 -22.31 3.73
CA CYS A 183 -2.09 -21.69 4.86
C CYS A 183 -2.36 -20.19 4.91
N GLY A 184 -3.56 -19.78 4.53
CA GLY A 184 -3.97 -18.39 4.46
C GLY A 184 -4.12 -17.72 5.82
N VAL A 185 -4.29 -16.39 5.78
CA VAL A 185 -4.44 -15.55 6.96
C VAL A 185 -5.78 -14.81 6.93
N VAL A 186 -6.40 -14.64 8.10
CA VAL A 186 -7.73 -14.03 8.21
C VAL A 186 -7.68 -12.50 8.18
N GLY A 187 -6.63 -11.89 8.74
CA GLY A 187 -6.57 -10.44 8.95
C GLY A 187 -5.24 -9.81 8.59
N GLN A 188 -5.29 -8.51 8.27
CA GLN A 188 -4.12 -7.75 7.84
C GLN A 188 -2.97 -7.69 8.85
N ARG A 189 -3.28 -7.81 10.15
CA ARG A 189 -2.31 -7.73 11.25
C ARG A 189 -2.08 -9.07 11.93
N ALA A 190 -2.50 -10.16 11.33
CA ALA A 190 -2.36 -11.50 11.88
C ALA A 190 -1.01 -12.16 11.54
N ALA A 191 -0.07 -11.43 10.95
CA ALA A 191 1.27 -11.91 10.65
C ALA A 191 2.32 -11.06 11.33
N VAL A 192 3.36 -11.70 11.90
CA VAL A 192 4.49 -11.06 12.56
C VAL A 192 5.79 -11.76 12.20
N VAL A 193 6.88 -11.02 12.15
CA VAL A 193 8.22 -11.56 11.90
C VAL A 193 9.06 -11.46 13.17
N VAL A 194 9.60 -12.60 13.60
CA VAL A 194 10.53 -12.68 14.74
C VAL A 194 11.76 -13.45 14.29
N ASP A 195 12.94 -12.85 14.39
CA ASP A 195 14.22 -13.45 13.99
C ASP A 195 14.24 -14.00 12.54
N GLY A 196 13.45 -13.38 11.68
CA GLY A 196 13.31 -13.77 10.28
C GLY A 196 12.43 -15.00 10.04
N VAL A 197 11.70 -15.45 11.05
CA VAL A 197 10.61 -16.43 10.93
C VAL A 197 9.29 -15.67 10.92
N VAL A 198 8.44 -16.01 9.98
CA VAL A 198 7.09 -15.44 9.86
C VAL A 198 6.12 -16.34 10.61
N TYR A 199 5.33 -15.75 11.49
CA TYR A 199 4.25 -16.41 12.23
C TYR A 199 2.92 -15.76 11.80
N TRP A 200 1.90 -16.59 11.50
CA TRP A 200 0.55 -16.15 11.13
C TRP A 200 -0.52 -17.16 11.51
#